data_0a8b6b3dad3b8caefc1543005781094f
#
_entry.id   0a8b6b3dad3b8caefc1543005781094f
#
_cell.length_a   1.000
_cell.length_b   1.000
_cell.length_c   1.000
_cell.angle_alpha   90.00
_cell.angle_beta   90.00
_cell.angle_gamma   90.00
#
_symmetry.space_group_name_H-M   'P 1'
#
loop_
_entity.id
_entity.type
_entity.pdbx_description
1 polymer ?
#
loop_
_entity_poly.entity_id
_entity_poly.type
_entity_poly.pdbx_seq_one_letter_code
_entity_poly.pdbx_strand_id
1 'polypeptide(L)'
;KEIEEIVQNYHKIHKEIINIEEIKKEFSDKKELYEFQLQDIENLKLKDGEDEELEEEYKKLFNAGKITENLGNSLMMLKEGEINTLSILSNAKKNLDYISKYGKEYEELAERIDKIYYDIQDLSDLVDDSLSDVESDDHRLNIIVDRLDKINSLKKKYGISIKDILRYKEEISEKLSKLDSNSFEEEKLKKLLDKVLLDYNNKAEKLTESRKKVSQN
;
A
#
# COMPACT_ATOMS: atom_id res chain seq x y z
N LYS A 1 -52.97 -10.03 -35.92
CA LYS A 1 -52.82 -9.81 -34.46
C LYS A 1 -51.67 -10.62 -33.88
N GLU A 2 -51.74 -11.97 -33.88
CA GLU A 2 -50.69 -12.82 -33.29
C GLU A 2 -49.30 -12.62 -33.93
N ILE A 3 -49.19 -12.52 -35.23
CA ILE A 3 -47.91 -12.28 -35.94
C ILE A 3 -47.39 -10.87 -35.64
N GLU A 4 -48.22 -9.89 -35.48
CA GLU A 4 -47.85 -8.52 -35.12
C GLU A 4 -47.24 -8.47 -33.69
N GLU A 5 -47.84 -9.22 -32.78
CA GLU A 5 -47.31 -9.34 -31.38
C GLU A 5 -45.93 -10.00 -31.38
N ILE A 6 -45.71 -11.04 -32.18
CA ILE A 6 -44.41 -11.69 -32.31
C ILE A 6 -43.36 -10.74 -32.90
N VAL A 7 -43.71 -9.96 -33.92
CA VAL A 7 -42.83 -8.98 -34.54
C VAL A 7 -42.47 -7.86 -33.57
N GLN A 8 -43.43 -7.38 -32.76
CA GLN A 8 -43.15 -6.38 -31.72
C GLN A 8 -42.22 -6.93 -30.65
N ASN A 9 -42.44 -8.16 -30.21
CA ASN A 9 -41.57 -8.82 -29.24
C ASN A 9 -40.13 -9.02 -29.78
N TYR A 10 -40.02 -9.43 -31.05
CA TYR A 10 -38.72 -9.54 -31.74
C TYR A 10 -37.99 -8.21 -31.74
N HIS A 11 -38.64 -7.12 -32.12
CA HIS A 11 -38.00 -5.80 -32.16
C HIS A 11 -37.57 -5.31 -30.78
N LYS A 12 -38.33 -5.63 -29.73
CA LYS A 12 -37.99 -5.28 -28.37
C LYS A 12 -36.71 -6.01 -27.92
N ILE A 13 -36.68 -7.33 -28.08
CA ILE A 13 -35.53 -8.16 -27.69
C ILE A 13 -34.27 -7.76 -28.48
N HIS A 14 -34.42 -7.55 -29.80
CA HIS A 14 -33.31 -7.15 -30.67
C HIS A 14 -32.74 -5.79 -30.28
N LYS A 15 -33.59 -4.83 -29.88
CA LYS A 15 -33.13 -3.53 -29.38
C LYS A 15 -32.37 -3.64 -28.06
N GLU A 16 -32.81 -4.52 -27.15
CA GLU A 16 -32.12 -4.78 -25.89
C GLU A 16 -30.73 -5.41 -26.13
N ILE A 17 -30.62 -6.36 -27.07
CA ILE A 17 -29.34 -6.95 -27.46
C ILE A 17 -28.38 -5.89 -28.02
N ILE A 18 -28.83 -5.04 -28.96
CA ILE A 18 -27.99 -3.97 -29.51
C ILE A 18 -27.46 -3.04 -28.40
N ASN A 19 -28.31 -2.64 -27.49
CA ASN A 19 -27.91 -1.77 -26.38
C ASN A 19 -26.83 -2.43 -25.50
N ILE A 20 -26.94 -3.73 -25.20
CA ILE A 20 -25.94 -4.49 -24.45
C ILE A 20 -24.62 -4.60 -25.25
N GLU A 21 -24.70 -4.87 -26.56
CA GLU A 21 -23.54 -4.96 -27.44
C GLU A 21 -22.76 -3.63 -27.54
N GLU A 22 -23.48 -2.49 -27.60
CA GLU A 22 -22.88 -1.16 -27.59
C GLU A 22 -22.13 -0.89 -26.27
N ILE A 23 -22.76 -1.18 -25.13
CA ILE A 23 -22.13 -1.06 -23.81
C ILE A 23 -20.88 -1.96 -23.70
N LYS A 24 -20.98 -3.21 -24.15
CA LYS A 24 -19.84 -4.14 -24.14
C LYS A 24 -18.69 -3.67 -25.00
N LYS A 25 -18.97 -3.11 -26.17
CA LYS A 25 -17.94 -2.59 -27.07
C LYS A 25 -17.19 -1.40 -26.46
N GLU A 26 -17.89 -0.50 -25.78
CA GLU A 26 -17.28 0.64 -25.10
C GLU A 26 -16.34 0.24 -23.96
N PHE A 27 -16.65 -0.84 -23.27
CA PHE A 27 -15.87 -1.31 -22.11
C PHE A 27 -14.88 -2.43 -22.44
N SER A 28 -15.02 -3.14 -23.56
CA SER A 28 -14.15 -4.27 -23.95
C SER A 28 -12.69 -3.86 -24.02
N ASP A 29 -12.40 -2.70 -24.59
CA ASP A 29 -11.03 -2.19 -24.75
C ASP A 29 -10.36 -1.84 -23.40
N LYS A 30 -11.16 -1.70 -22.33
CA LYS A 30 -10.69 -1.35 -20.99
C LYS A 30 -10.70 -2.54 -20.01
N LYS A 31 -11.29 -3.67 -20.39
CA LYS A 31 -11.46 -4.81 -19.49
C LYS A 31 -10.11 -5.31 -18.95
N GLU A 32 -9.18 -5.60 -19.83
CA GLU A 32 -7.84 -6.09 -19.46
C GLU A 32 -7.09 -5.09 -18.57
N LEU A 33 -7.24 -3.78 -18.86
CA LEU A 33 -6.64 -2.74 -18.03
C LEU A 33 -7.24 -2.73 -16.62
N TYR A 34 -8.57 -2.80 -16.50
CA TYR A 34 -9.25 -2.83 -15.20
C TYR A 34 -8.92 -4.10 -14.40
N GLU A 35 -8.85 -5.24 -15.04
CA GLU A 35 -8.42 -6.50 -14.40
C GLU A 35 -6.99 -6.40 -13.86
N PHE A 36 -6.07 -5.86 -14.64
CA PHE A 36 -4.69 -5.61 -14.21
C PHE A 36 -4.63 -4.64 -13.02
N GLN A 37 -5.36 -3.51 -13.09
CA GLN A 37 -5.38 -2.52 -12.01
C GLN A 37 -5.98 -3.08 -10.73
N LEU A 38 -7.06 -3.86 -10.84
CA LEU A 38 -7.69 -4.53 -9.71
C LEU A 38 -6.71 -5.48 -9.02
N GLN A 39 -6.01 -6.29 -9.81
CA GLN A 39 -5.02 -7.23 -9.30
C GLN A 39 -3.83 -6.51 -8.65
N ASP A 40 -3.34 -5.41 -9.24
CA ASP A 40 -2.23 -4.60 -8.69
C ASP A 40 -2.59 -4.06 -7.29
N ILE A 41 -3.82 -3.59 -7.11
CA ILE A 41 -4.31 -3.09 -5.81
C ILE A 41 -4.53 -4.25 -4.82
N GLU A 42 -5.13 -5.35 -5.26
CA GLU A 42 -5.46 -6.49 -4.39
C GLU A 42 -4.22 -7.21 -3.85
N ASN A 43 -3.15 -7.29 -4.65
CA ASN A 43 -1.90 -7.92 -4.24
C ASN A 43 -1.29 -7.26 -3.00
N LEU A 44 -1.51 -5.96 -2.81
CA LEU A 44 -0.95 -5.24 -1.67
C LEU A 44 -1.79 -5.35 -0.40
N LYS A 45 -3.07 -5.78 -0.49
CA LYS A 45 -3.99 -5.98 0.65
C LYS A 45 -3.99 -4.79 1.60
N LEU A 46 -4.22 -3.60 1.04
CA LEU A 46 -4.24 -2.34 1.77
C LEU A 46 -5.29 -2.32 2.88
N LYS A 47 -4.95 -1.69 4.01
CA LYS A 47 -5.87 -1.38 5.09
C LYS A 47 -6.00 0.13 5.22
N ASP A 48 -7.21 0.60 5.47
CA ASP A 48 -7.45 2.04 5.69
C ASP A 48 -6.68 2.52 6.93
N GLY A 49 -5.97 3.65 6.80
CA GLY A 49 -5.13 4.22 7.85
C GLY A 49 -3.77 3.53 8.07
N GLU A 50 -3.45 2.45 7.34
CA GLU A 50 -2.19 1.72 7.49
C GLU A 50 -0.95 2.60 7.26
N ASP A 51 -1.01 3.50 6.30
CA ASP A 51 0.08 4.42 5.98
C ASP A 51 0.37 5.42 7.11
N GLU A 52 -0.67 5.94 7.76
CA GLU A 52 -0.53 6.85 8.90
C GLU A 52 0.09 6.13 10.10
N GLU A 53 -0.37 4.93 10.42
CA GLU A 53 0.19 4.08 11.49
C GLU A 53 1.66 3.76 11.23
N LEU A 54 2.02 3.36 10.01
CA LEU A 54 3.39 3.04 9.62
C LEU A 54 4.30 4.28 9.62
N GLU A 55 3.80 5.45 9.22
CA GLU A 55 4.58 6.69 9.28
C GLU A 55 4.88 7.12 10.73
N GLU A 56 3.94 6.92 11.66
CA GLU A 56 4.19 7.19 13.08
C GLU A 56 5.22 6.21 13.67
N GLU A 57 5.10 4.93 13.36
CA GLU A 57 6.05 3.91 13.79
C GLU A 57 7.44 4.17 13.19
N TYR A 58 7.51 4.54 11.91
CA TYR A 58 8.74 4.94 11.23
C TYR A 58 9.45 6.07 11.97
N LYS A 59 8.72 7.15 12.30
CA LYS A 59 9.31 8.31 13.01
C LYS A 59 9.89 7.91 14.36
N LYS A 60 9.22 7.04 15.12
CA LYS A 60 9.70 6.57 16.42
C LYS A 60 11.00 5.77 16.27
N LEU A 61 11.01 4.75 15.40
CA LEU A 61 12.17 3.88 15.18
C LEU A 61 13.36 4.62 14.56
N PHE A 62 13.10 5.52 13.62
CA PHE A 62 14.14 6.34 12.99
C PHE A 62 14.83 7.28 14.00
N ASN A 63 14.06 7.88 14.91
CA ASN A 63 14.62 8.72 15.97
C ASN A 63 15.39 7.87 16.98
N ALA A 64 14.88 6.70 17.36
CA ALA A 64 15.60 5.77 18.22
C ALA A 64 16.95 5.37 17.62
N GLY A 65 16.98 5.01 16.32
CA GLY A 65 18.23 4.71 15.62
C GLY A 65 19.26 5.85 15.66
N LYS A 66 18.82 7.09 15.44
CA LYS A 66 19.69 8.28 15.57
C LYS A 66 20.21 8.49 16.99
N ILE A 67 19.38 8.27 18.00
CA ILE A 67 19.77 8.39 19.40
C ILE A 67 20.83 7.35 19.71
N THR A 68 20.59 6.08 19.35
CA THR A 68 21.53 4.96 19.54
C THR A 68 22.88 5.25 18.89
N GLU A 69 22.90 5.70 17.63
CA GLU A 69 24.14 6.03 16.92
C GLU A 69 24.94 7.11 17.62
N ASN A 70 24.29 8.21 18.04
CA ASN A 70 25.00 9.33 18.67
C ASN A 70 25.45 9.02 20.10
N LEU A 71 24.66 8.28 20.88
CA LEU A 71 25.08 7.81 22.20
C LEU A 71 26.26 6.83 22.10
N GLY A 72 26.19 5.87 21.16
CA GLY A 72 27.26 4.91 20.90
C GLY A 72 28.56 5.61 20.50
N ASN A 73 28.50 6.57 19.56
CA ASN A 73 29.67 7.36 19.18
C ASN A 73 30.22 8.17 20.35
N SER A 74 29.36 8.72 21.21
CA SER A 74 29.79 9.44 22.40
C SER A 74 30.49 8.51 23.42
N LEU A 75 29.92 7.32 23.64
CA LEU A 75 30.52 6.32 24.54
C LEU A 75 31.89 5.86 24.06
N MET A 76 32.06 5.62 22.76
CA MET A 76 33.34 5.30 22.15
C MET A 76 34.39 6.40 22.41
N MET A 77 34.02 7.69 22.28
CA MET A 77 34.93 8.81 22.52
C MET A 77 35.23 9.02 23.98
N LEU A 78 34.28 8.75 24.88
CA LEU A 78 34.46 8.97 26.31
C LEU A 78 35.25 7.83 27.00
N LYS A 79 34.89 6.55 26.72
CA LYS A 79 35.29 5.39 27.50
C LYS A 79 35.84 4.21 26.70
N GLU A 80 35.18 3.80 25.58
CA GLU A 80 35.43 2.50 24.95
C GLU A 80 36.45 2.51 23.82
N GLY A 81 36.68 3.63 23.16
CA GLY A 81 37.61 3.73 22.06
C GLY A 81 39.07 3.46 22.49
N GLU A 82 39.88 3.06 21.52
CA GLU A 82 41.32 2.78 21.74
C GLU A 82 42.04 4.01 22.30
N ILE A 83 41.68 5.21 21.81
CA ILE A 83 42.07 6.49 22.39
C ILE A 83 40.75 7.19 22.80
N ASN A 84 40.51 7.24 24.08
CA ASN A 84 39.30 7.82 24.64
C ASN A 84 39.62 8.90 25.69
N THR A 85 38.61 9.71 26.04
CA THR A 85 38.77 10.84 26.96
C THR A 85 39.30 10.43 28.33
N LEU A 86 38.77 9.32 28.90
CA LEU A 86 39.23 8.83 30.21
C LEU A 86 40.68 8.39 30.18
N SER A 87 41.14 7.77 29.09
CA SER A 87 42.56 7.37 28.96
C SER A 87 43.49 8.58 28.86
N ILE A 88 43.08 9.64 28.14
CA ILE A 88 43.81 10.89 28.03
C ILE A 88 43.86 11.61 29.38
N LEU A 89 42.73 11.74 30.08
CA LEU A 89 42.65 12.36 31.40
C LEU A 89 43.49 11.58 32.45
N SER A 90 43.45 10.25 32.41
CA SER A 90 44.26 9.41 33.28
C SER A 90 45.76 9.69 33.14
N ASN A 91 46.22 9.87 31.88
CA ASN A 91 47.62 10.20 31.64
C ASN A 91 47.97 11.64 32.10
N ALA A 92 47.07 12.60 31.88
CA ALA A 92 47.23 13.97 32.35
C ALA A 92 47.26 14.01 33.91
N LYS A 93 46.35 13.25 34.57
CA LYS A 93 46.29 13.10 36.01
C LYS A 93 47.63 12.60 36.58
N LYS A 94 48.18 11.51 36.01
CA LYS A 94 49.50 10.99 36.45
C LYS A 94 50.61 12.05 36.40
N ASN A 95 50.64 12.90 35.39
CA ASN A 95 51.64 13.95 35.26
C ASN A 95 51.45 15.04 36.33
N LEU A 96 50.21 15.48 36.59
CA LEU A 96 49.92 16.48 37.61
C LEU A 96 50.13 15.95 39.03
N ASP A 97 49.75 14.70 39.32
CA ASP A 97 50.03 14.01 40.59
C ASP A 97 51.51 13.93 40.87
N TYR A 98 52.32 13.68 39.84
CA TYR A 98 53.80 13.63 40.01
C TYR A 98 54.34 14.97 40.47
N ILE A 99 53.84 16.10 40.03
CA ILE A 99 54.35 17.45 40.39
C ILE A 99 53.64 18.05 41.62
N SER A 100 52.53 17.50 42.11
CA SER A 100 51.74 18.03 43.22
C SER A 100 52.53 18.27 44.48
N LYS A 101 53.55 17.41 44.76
CA LYS A 101 54.49 17.50 45.91
C LYS A 101 55.41 18.70 45.87
N TYR A 102 55.50 19.44 44.75
CA TYR A 102 56.44 20.54 44.56
C TYR A 102 55.85 21.92 44.83
N GLY A 103 54.57 22.05 45.09
CA GLY A 103 53.93 23.31 45.42
C GLY A 103 52.41 23.20 45.51
N LYS A 104 51.84 24.06 46.33
CA LYS A 104 50.38 24.08 46.59
C LYS A 104 49.55 24.36 45.29
N GLU A 105 50.08 25.16 44.39
CA GLU A 105 49.47 25.45 43.09
C GLU A 105 49.35 24.19 42.21
N TYR A 106 50.30 23.27 42.27
CA TYR A 106 50.28 22.01 41.52
C TYR A 106 49.36 20.97 42.18
N GLU A 107 49.25 21.00 43.52
CA GLU A 107 48.28 20.22 44.27
C GLU A 107 46.84 20.58 43.86
N GLU A 108 46.52 21.89 43.76
CA GLU A 108 45.21 22.38 43.29
C GLU A 108 44.89 21.93 41.84
N LEU A 109 45.91 21.85 40.95
CA LEU A 109 45.74 21.34 39.59
C LEU A 109 45.45 19.84 39.58
N ALA A 110 46.12 19.08 40.42
CA ALA A 110 45.92 17.64 40.57
C ALA A 110 44.51 17.33 41.11
N GLU A 111 44.05 18.08 42.09
CA GLU A 111 42.66 17.94 42.59
C GLU A 111 41.60 18.28 41.53
N ARG A 112 41.85 19.27 40.68
CA ARG A 112 40.91 19.64 39.61
C ARG A 112 40.83 18.59 38.54
N ILE A 113 41.94 18.03 38.06
CA ILE A 113 41.93 16.97 37.05
C ILE A 113 41.27 15.71 37.59
N ASP A 114 41.43 15.42 38.88
CA ASP A 114 40.82 14.29 39.56
C ASP A 114 39.29 14.40 39.52
N LYS A 115 38.75 15.56 39.85
CA LYS A 115 37.29 15.84 39.75
C LYS A 115 36.78 15.68 38.34
N ILE A 116 37.49 16.26 37.35
CA ILE A 116 37.08 16.15 35.92
C ILE A 116 37.09 14.68 35.47
N TYR A 117 38.08 13.90 35.91
CA TYR A 117 38.13 12.48 35.56
C TYR A 117 36.88 11.72 36.04
N TYR A 118 36.51 11.91 37.31
CA TYR A 118 35.33 11.25 37.86
C TYR A 118 34.02 11.80 37.27
N ASP A 119 33.91 13.09 36.99
CA ASP A 119 32.77 13.67 36.31
C ASP A 119 32.56 13.07 34.90
N ILE A 120 33.65 12.85 34.16
CA ILE A 120 33.61 12.19 32.83
C ILE A 120 33.28 10.70 32.96
N GLN A 121 33.76 10.03 33.99
CA GLN A 121 33.42 8.64 34.26
C GLN A 121 31.90 8.49 34.53
N ASP A 122 31.35 9.32 35.42
CA ASP A 122 29.93 9.33 35.76
C ASP A 122 29.07 9.64 34.51
N LEU A 123 29.53 10.60 33.70
CA LEU A 123 28.85 10.92 32.42
C LEU A 123 28.86 9.74 31.46
N SER A 124 30.00 9.02 31.39
CA SER A 124 30.12 7.85 30.50
C SER A 124 29.17 6.72 30.92
N ASP A 125 29.01 6.51 32.21
CA ASP A 125 28.08 5.51 32.74
C ASP A 125 26.61 5.91 32.50
N LEU A 126 26.27 7.20 32.64
CA LEU A 126 24.93 7.71 32.26
C LEU A 126 24.65 7.57 30.78
N VAL A 127 25.65 7.75 29.90
CA VAL A 127 25.50 7.56 28.44
C VAL A 127 25.27 6.08 28.13
N ASP A 128 25.99 5.18 28.79
CA ASP A 128 25.84 3.72 28.63
C ASP A 128 24.45 3.23 29.07
N ASP A 129 23.99 3.68 30.23
CA ASP A 129 22.65 3.42 30.74
C ASP A 129 21.57 3.92 29.74
N SER A 130 21.74 5.15 29.27
CA SER A 130 20.81 5.75 28.29
C SER A 130 20.81 4.99 26.96
N LEU A 131 21.96 4.48 26.51
CA LEU A 131 22.08 3.67 25.30
C LEU A 131 21.35 2.32 25.45
N SER A 132 21.44 1.72 26.62
CA SER A 132 20.80 0.45 26.95
C SER A 132 19.26 0.55 26.99
N ASP A 133 18.73 1.74 27.31
CA ASP A 133 17.30 2.00 27.42
C ASP A 133 16.62 2.30 26.07
N VAL A 134 17.39 2.55 25.00
CA VAL A 134 16.82 2.86 23.67
C VAL A 134 16.41 1.57 22.94
N GLU A 135 15.12 1.40 22.72
CA GLU A 135 14.58 0.35 21.83
C GLU A 135 14.77 0.76 20.37
N SER A 136 15.77 0.21 19.69
CA SER A 136 15.97 0.36 18.25
C SER A 136 15.74 -0.97 17.54
N ASP A 137 15.01 -0.95 16.42
CA ASP A 137 14.75 -2.13 15.58
C ASP A 137 14.94 -1.78 14.10
N ASP A 138 16.17 -1.92 13.64
CA ASP A 138 16.53 -1.64 12.24
C ASP A 138 15.85 -2.61 11.26
N HIS A 139 15.57 -3.84 11.68
CA HIS A 139 14.87 -4.81 10.85
C HIS A 139 13.42 -4.38 10.63
N ARG A 140 12.74 -3.99 11.71
CA ARG A 140 11.37 -3.46 11.63
C ARG A 140 11.31 -2.17 10.83
N LEU A 141 12.28 -1.27 11.00
CA LEU A 141 12.38 -0.03 10.24
C LEU A 141 12.45 -0.30 8.72
N ASN A 142 13.29 -1.24 8.28
CA ASN A 142 13.39 -1.61 6.87
C ASN A 142 12.09 -2.19 6.32
N ILE A 143 11.39 -3.03 7.08
CA ILE A 143 10.07 -3.56 6.69
C ILE A 143 9.05 -2.45 6.48
N ILE A 144 9.04 -1.45 7.38
CA ILE A 144 8.13 -0.29 7.26
C ILE A 144 8.45 0.52 6.02
N VAL A 145 9.72 0.81 5.75
CA VAL A 145 10.16 1.55 4.55
C VAL A 145 9.70 0.85 3.29
N ASP A 146 9.98 -0.45 3.16
CA ASP A 146 9.55 -1.25 2.00
C ASP A 146 8.02 -1.25 1.83
N ARG A 147 7.29 -1.30 2.93
CA ARG A 147 5.82 -1.28 2.89
C ARG A 147 5.28 0.07 2.47
N LEU A 148 5.80 1.16 3.04
CA LEU A 148 5.44 2.53 2.67
C LEU A 148 5.76 2.84 1.21
N ASP A 149 6.90 2.38 0.67
CA ASP A 149 7.27 2.55 -0.73
C ASP A 149 6.27 1.87 -1.68
N LYS A 150 5.81 0.68 -1.35
CA LYS A 150 4.77 -0.04 -2.11
C LYS A 150 3.43 0.71 -2.05
N ILE A 151 3.02 1.18 -0.88
CA ILE A 151 1.81 2.00 -0.71
C ILE A 151 1.91 3.28 -1.54
N ASN A 152 3.02 4.00 -1.44
CA ASN A 152 3.26 5.24 -2.17
C ASN A 152 3.28 5.03 -3.70
N SER A 153 3.75 3.88 -4.17
CA SER A 153 3.69 3.51 -5.59
C SER A 153 2.26 3.36 -6.08
N LEU A 154 1.37 2.75 -5.29
CA LEU A 154 -0.04 2.66 -5.61
C LEU A 154 -0.77 4.01 -5.49
N LYS A 155 -0.42 4.85 -4.50
CA LYS A 155 -0.95 6.21 -4.38
C LYS A 155 -0.66 7.04 -5.63
N LYS A 156 0.54 6.96 -6.19
CA LYS A 156 0.91 7.65 -7.43
C LYS A 156 0.11 7.21 -8.66
N LYS A 157 -0.37 5.95 -8.68
CA LYS A 157 -1.11 5.38 -9.81
C LYS A 157 -2.62 5.59 -9.70
N TYR A 158 -3.19 5.41 -8.50
CA TYR A 158 -4.63 5.17 -8.33
C TYR A 158 -5.33 6.15 -7.39
N GLY A 159 -4.60 6.99 -6.61
CA GLY A 159 -5.24 7.96 -5.73
C GLY A 159 -4.27 8.59 -4.75
N ILE A 160 -4.69 9.64 -4.06
CA ILE A 160 -3.85 10.42 -3.15
C ILE A 160 -3.72 9.72 -1.78
N SER A 161 -4.73 8.95 -1.40
CA SER A 161 -4.82 8.23 -0.12
C SER A 161 -5.16 6.75 -0.34
N ILE A 162 -4.92 5.92 0.68
CA ILE A 162 -5.37 4.51 0.67
C ILE A 162 -6.89 4.44 0.45
N LYS A 163 -7.65 5.33 1.09
CA LYS A 163 -9.10 5.41 0.95
C LYS A 163 -9.54 5.68 -0.50
N ASP A 164 -8.82 6.55 -1.22
CA ASP A 164 -9.10 6.81 -2.64
C ASP A 164 -8.79 5.59 -3.50
N ILE A 165 -7.70 4.87 -3.20
CA ILE A 165 -7.35 3.63 -3.91
C ILE A 165 -8.41 2.55 -3.68
N LEU A 166 -8.89 2.38 -2.45
CA LEU A 166 -9.93 1.40 -2.13
C LEU A 166 -11.27 1.76 -2.80
N ARG A 167 -11.63 3.05 -2.83
CA ARG A 167 -12.80 3.51 -3.58
C ARG A 167 -12.65 3.25 -5.09
N TYR A 168 -11.50 3.55 -5.66
CA TYR A 168 -11.22 3.23 -7.07
C TYR A 168 -11.31 1.74 -7.36
N LYS A 169 -10.78 0.90 -6.45
CA LYS A 169 -10.93 -0.56 -6.51
C LYS A 169 -12.39 -0.98 -6.60
N GLU A 170 -13.26 -0.43 -5.76
CA GLU A 170 -14.69 -0.71 -5.76
C GLU A 170 -15.33 -0.30 -7.10
N GLU A 171 -15.02 0.89 -7.60
CA GLU A 171 -15.53 1.40 -8.88
C GLU A 171 -15.18 0.48 -10.07
N ILE A 172 -13.94 0.04 -10.18
CA ILE A 172 -13.52 -0.86 -11.27
C ILE A 172 -14.09 -2.27 -11.11
N SER A 173 -14.21 -2.77 -9.87
CA SER A 173 -14.84 -4.05 -9.58
C SER A 173 -16.32 -4.07 -9.98
N GLU A 174 -17.06 -3.00 -9.68
CA GLU A 174 -18.45 -2.85 -10.14
C GLU A 174 -18.57 -2.81 -11.67
N LYS A 175 -17.66 -2.10 -12.34
CA LYS A 175 -17.65 -2.04 -13.81
C LYS A 175 -17.41 -3.42 -14.43
N LEU A 176 -16.45 -4.18 -13.91
CA LEU A 176 -16.16 -5.55 -14.35
C LEU A 176 -17.37 -6.48 -14.12
N SER A 177 -17.98 -6.41 -12.94
CA SER A 177 -19.17 -7.22 -12.60
C SER A 177 -20.35 -6.92 -13.52
N LYS A 178 -20.58 -5.65 -13.90
CA LYS A 178 -21.61 -5.26 -14.86
C LYS A 178 -21.34 -5.83 -16.26
N LEU A 179 -20.08 -5.85 -16.70
CA LEU A 179 -19.72 -6.46 -17.99
C LEU A 179 -20.02 -7.96 -18.03
N ASP A 180 -19.70 -8.67 -16.96
CA ASP A 180 -19.97 -10.11 -16.89
C ASP A 180 -21.46 -10.41 -16.82
N SER A 181 -22.25 -9.62 -16.07
CA SER A 181 -23.72 -9.77 -16.02
C SER A 181 -24.38 -9.44 -17.36
N ASN A 182 -23.92 -8.39 -18.06
CA ASN A 182 -24.41 -8.04 -19.40
C ASN A 182 -24.10 -9.15 -20.42
N SER A 183 -22.98 -9.82 -20.31
CA SER A 183 -22.65 -10.94 -21.20
C SER A 183 -23.58 -12.13 -21.00
N PHE A 184 -23.94 -12.42 -19.77
CA PHE A 184 -24.90 -13.49 -19.46
C PHE A 184 -26.34 -13.14 -19.91
N GLU A 185 -26.74 -11.90 -19.76
CA GLU A 185 -28.06 -11.41 -20.21
C GLU A 185 -28.20 -11.41 -21.74
N GLU A 186 -27.17 -10.99 -22.46
CA GLU A 186 -27.08 -11.06 -23.91
C GLU A 186 -27.26 -12.49 -24.42
N GLU A 187 -26.59 -13.47 -23.81
CA GLU A 187 -26.74 -14.88 -24.21
C GLU A 187 -28.17 -15.40 -24.02
N LYS A 188 -28.82 -15.01 -22.91
CA LYS A 188 -30.22 -15.34 -22.65
C LYS A 188 -31.16 -14.71 -23.70
N LEU A 189 -30.96 -13.44 -24.01
CA LEU A 189 -31.75 -12.71 -24.97
C LEU A 189 -31.58 -13.28 -26.39
N LYS A 190 -30.37 -13.66 -26.80
CA LYS A 190 -30.10 -14.34 -28.07
C LYS A 190 -30.86 -15.67 -28.18
N LYS A 191 -30.83 -16.50 -27.14
CA LYS A 191 -31.60 -17.75 -27.08
C LYS A 191 -33.12 -17.50 -27.14
N LEU A 192 -33.59 -16.43 -26.54
CA LEU A 192 -35.01 -16.05 -26.62
C LEU A 192 -35.38 -15.56 -28.00
N LEU A 193 -34.52 -14.77 -28.64
CA LEU A 193 -34.70 -14.29 -30.01
C LEU A 193 -34.84 -15.46 -31.02
N ASP A 194 -33.99 -16.47 -30.88
CA ASP A 194 -34.07 -17.67 -31.72
C ASP A 194 -35.41 -18.42 -31.57
N LYS A 195 -35.95 -18.49 -30.35
CA LYS A 195 -37.27 -19.10 -30.10
C LYS A 195 -38.41 -18.27 -30.73
N VAL A 196 -38.35 -16.95 -30.64
CA VAL A 196 -39.32 -16.05 -31.25
C VAL A 196 -39.28 -16.15 -32.76
N LEU A 197 -38.10 -16.26 -33.38
CA LEU A 197 -37.93 -16.47 -34.80
C LEU A 197 -38.52 -17.80 -35.27
N LEU A 198 -38.29 -18.86 -34.49
CA LEU A 198 -38.84 -20.19 -34.80
C LEU A 198 -40.39 -20.18 -34.75
N ASP A 199 -40.98 -19.53 -33.74
CA ASP A 199 -42.45 -19.40 -33.62
C ASP A 199 -43.02 -18.55 -34.75
N TYR A 200 -42.34 -17.46 -35.13
CA TYR A 200 -42.70 -16.64 -36.28
C TYR A 200 -42.75 -17.47 -37.59
N ASN A 201 -41.68 -18.23 -37.88
CA ASN A 201 -41.60 -19.04 -39.08
C ASN A 201 -42.70 -20.10 -39.13
N ASN A 202 -42.94 -20.80 -38.03
CA ASN A 202 -44.01 -21.81 -37.92
C ASN A 202 -45.40 -21.20 -38.17
N LYS A 203 -45.70 -20.00 -37.64
CA LYS A 203 -47.00 -19.32 -37.83
C LYS A 203 -47.14 -18.71 -39.22
N ALA A 204 -46.06 -18.19 -39.80
CA ALA A 204 -46.03 -17.65 -41.16
C ALA A 204 -46.27 -18.75 -42.21
N GLU A 205 -45.68 -19.94 -42.03
CA GLU A 205 -45.92 -21.10 -42.89
C GLU A 205 -47.39 -21.54 -42.83
N LYS A 206 -47.95 -21.70 -41.63
CA LYS A 206 -49.35 -22.07 -41.44
C LYS A 206 -50.31 -21.05 -42.11
N LEU A 207 -50.01 -19.75 -41.99
CA LEU A 207 -50.79 -18.70 -42.62
C LEU A 207 -50.72 -18.78 -44.16
N THR A 208 -49.54 -19.06 -44.70
CA THR A 208 -49.26 -19.22 -46.11
C THR A 208 -50.04 -20.43 -46.70
N GLU A 209 -50.03 -21.56 -45.99
CA GLU A 209 -50.82 -22.75 -46.39
C GLU A 209 -52.30 -22.49 -46.34
N SER A 210 -52.83 -21.82 -45.31
CA SER A 210 -54.20 -21.43 -45.19
C SER A 210 -54.63 -20.53 -46.34
N ARG A 211 -53.86 -19.53 -46.74
CA ARG A 211 -54.08 -18.64 -47.85
C ARG A 211 -54.11 -19.39 -49.22
N LYS A 212 -53.18 -20.31 -49.42
CA LYS A 212 -53.14 -21.16 -50.60
C LYS A 212 -54.41 -22.03 -50.75
N LYS A 213 -54.88 -22.62 -49.66
CA LYS A 213 -56.07 -23.42 -49.60
C LYS A 213 -57.32 -22.60 -49.93
N VAL A 214 -57.42 -21.36 -49.45
CA VAL A 214 -58.60 -20.45 -49.75
C VAL A 214 -58.53 -19.91 -51.17
N SER A 215 -57.37 -19.77 -51.80
CA SER A 215 -57.18 -19.31 -53.17
C SER A 215 -57.44 -20.39 -54.24
N GLN A 216 -57.52 -21.67 -53.83
CA GLN A 216 -57.78 -22.82 -54.72
C GLN A 216 -59.23 -23.29 -54.68
N ASN A 217 -60.11 -22.72 -53.85
CA ASN A 217 -61.55 -22.87 -53.84
C ASN A 217 -62.23 -21.62 -54.45
#